data_c7eaf1a58c97964ce3fcd3259842695e
#
_entry.id   c7eaf1a58c97964ce3fcd3259842695e
#
_cell.length_a   1.000
_cell.length_b   1.000
_cell.length_c   1.000
_cell.angle_alpha   90.00
_cell.angle_beta   90.00
_cell.angle_gamma   90.00
#
_symmetry.space_group_name_H-M   'P 1'
#
loop_
_entity.id
_entity.type
_entity.pdbx_description
1 polymer ?
#
loop_
_entity_poly.entity_id
_entity_poly.type
_entity_poly.pdbx_seq_one_letter_code
_entity_poly.pdbx_strand_id
1 'polypeptide(L)'
;MEKEKKGNGKKIAWTIVCVVLVIVAVLLIIFGARANKKHREDYFCQYAKQFSSSEVAGGDKMIVVGHRGLPSQAPENTLPSYVEAAKHGIKFVENDIMPTKDGVWVVSHDDNLVRMTGYDGEIEDMTLKEVQSHPLTEGANIKQYPNLVTPTYEDWLKTLKKYNLYPVIEIKTDSEDANYREVIDLLKKYDLYDQATIISFEEEPMEIIRSFDKTVKMQWLSDYMDQDAIDFAKKLGNCGLDIDYNDIMKHPDMAKKAVAEGLVLNTWTVDDKDIASQAVKLGCTFVTSNCILPDAANKKYTAKFAAAYIK
;
A
#
# COMPACT_ATOMS: atom_id res chain seq x y z
N MET A 1 -33.69 -66.17 11.95
CA MET A 1 -32.77 -65.64 10.89
C MET A 1 -33.13 -64.24 10.39
N GLU A 2 -34.38 -63.73 10.54
CA GLU A 2 -34.72 -62.36 10.03
C GLU A 2 -34.32 -61.19 10.93
N LYS A 3 -34.10 -61.38 12.24
CA LYS A 3 -33.69 -60.32 13.16
C LYS A 3 -32.20 -59.90 13.04
N GLU A 4 -31.31 -60.80 12.61
CA GLU A 4 -29.86 -60.48 12.43
C GLU A 4 -29.59 -59.65 11.17
N LYS A 5 -30.38 -59.85 10.09
CA LYS A 5 -30.23 -59.07 8.85
C LYS A 5 -30.61 -57.58 9.02
N LYS A 6 -31.58 -57.26 9.90
CA LYS A 6 -32.02 -55.86 10.18
C LYS A 6 -30.98 -55.09 11.04
N GLY A 7 -30.21 -55.77 11.89
CA GLY A 7 -29.16 -55.17 12.73
C GLY A 7 -27.93 -54.73 11.94
N ASN A 8 -27.51 -55.52 10.96
CA ASN A 8 -26.33 -55.23 10.11
C ASN A 8 -26.58 -54.06 9.15
N GLY A 9 -27.78 -53.94 8.57
CA GLY A 9 -28.15 -52.83 7.70
C GLY A 9 -28.09 -51.46 8.39
N LYS A 10 -28.52 -51.38 9.66
CA LYS A 10 -28.44 -50.14 10.45
C LYS A 10 -27.00 -49.77 10.79
N LYS A 11 -26.16 -50.76 11.13
CA LYS A 11 -24.70 -50.50 11.42
C LYS A 11 -23.99 -50.00 10.16
N ILE A 12 -24.23 -50.61 9.00
CA ILE A 12 -23.64 -50.19 7.71
C ILE A 12 -24.10 -48.77 7.36
N ALA A 13 -25.41 -48.45 7.51
CA ALA A 13 -25.91 -47.11 7.27
C ALA A 13 -25.24 -46.04 8.18
N TRP A 14 -25.08 -46.35 9.48
CA TRP A 14 -24.39 -45.45 10.41
C TRP A 14 -22.92 -45.28 10.07
N THR A 15 -22.22 -46.33 9.67
CA THR A 15 -20.81 -46.24 9.23
C THR A 15 -20.69 -45.36 8.00
N ILE A 16 -21.60 -45.50 7.02
CA ILE A 16 -21.59 -44.63 5.82
C ILE A 16 -21.84 -43.17 6.21
N VAL A 17 -22.80 -42.90 7.10
CA VAL A 17 -23.04 -41.51 7.59
C VAL A 17 -21.82 -40.94 8.28
N CYS A 18 -21.16 -41.70 9.16
CA CYS A 18 -19.93 -41.26 9.83
C CYS A 18 -18.78 -40.95 8.83
N VAL A 19 -18.59 -41.82 7.83
CA VAL A 19 -17.57 -41.61 6.79
C VAL A 19 -17.88 -40.37 5.96
N VAL A 20 -19.16 -40.16 5.57
CA VAL A 20 -19.54 -38.93 4.85
C VAL A 20 -19.32 -37.67 5.69
N LEU A 21 -19.65 -37.70 6.98
CA LEU A 21 -19.42 -36.57 7.87
C LEU A 21 -17.93 -36.25 8.03
N VAL A 22 -17.07 -37.27 8.12
CA VAL A 22 -15.61 -37.08 8.17
C VAL A 22 -15.11 -36.50 6.85
N ILE A 23 -15.57 -36.97 5.70
CA ILE A 23 -15.19 -36.43 4.39
C ILE A 23 -15.64 -34.97 4.27
N VAL A 24 -16.87 -34.65 4.67
CA VAL A 24 -17.35 -33.24 4.67
C VAL A 24 -16.53 -32.36 5.59
N ALA A 25 -16.22 -32.84 6.79
CA ALA A 25 -15.35 -32.07 7.73
C ALA A 25 -13.94 -31.82 7.14
N VAL A 26 -13.33 -32.83 6.51
CA VAL A 26 -12.04 -32.68 5.84
C VAL A 26 -12.11 -31.72 4.68
N LEU A 27 -13.18 -31.78 3.86
CA LEU A 27 -13.38 -30.84 2.75
C LEU A 27 -13.58 -29.40 3.25
N LEU A 28 -14.32 -29.19 4.35
CA LEU A 28 -14.51 -27.89 4.97
C LEU A 28 -13.18 -27.33 5.52
N ILE A 29 -12.35 -28.17 6.13
CA ILE A 29 -11.01 -27.78 6.61
C ILE A 29 -10.11 -27.39 5.42
N ILE A 30 -10.10 -28.19 4.35
CA ILE A 30 -9.32 -27.91 3.14
C ILE A 30 -9.81 -26.62 2.46
N PHE A 31 -11.12 -26.44 2.35
CA PHE A 31 -11.72 -25.25 1.77
C PHE A 31 -11.43 -24.00 2.63
N GLY A 32 -11.60 -24.11 3.94
CA GLY A 32 -11.24 -23.04 4.89
C GLY A 32 -9.76 -22.69 4.84
N ALA A 33 -8.88 -23.69 4.76
CA ALA A 33 -7.45 -23.46 4.63
C ALA A 33 -7.08 -22.79 3.29
N ARG A 34 -7.73 -23.18 2.18
CA ARG A 34 -7.54 -22.55 0.86
C ARG A 34 -8.08 -21.12 0.81
N ALA A 35 -9.27 -20.89 1.38
CA ALA A 35 -9.86 -19.56 1.47
C ALA A 35 -8.97 -18.63 2.33
N ASN A 36 -8.48 -19.13 3.47
CA ASN A 36 -7.57 -18.37 4.34
C ASN A 36 -6.21 -18.11 3.66
N LYS A 37 -5.67 -19.09 2.91
CA LYS A 37 -4.44 -18.89 2.13
C LYS A 37 -4.65 -17.82 1.05
N LYS A 38 -5.74 -17.88 0.28
CA LYS A 38 -6.06 -16.89 -0.75
C LYS A 38 -6.23 -15.51 -0.12
N HIS A 39 -6.97 -15.39 0.98
CA HIS A 39 -7.12 -14.13 1.70
C HIS A 39 -5.78 -13.57 2.18
N ARG A 40 -4.87 -14.41 2.70
CA ARG A 40 -3.51 -13.98 3.05
C ARG A 40 -2.71 -13.51 1.82
N GLU A 41 -2.79 -14.23 0.69
CA GLU A 41 -2.10 -13.86 -0.54
C GLU A 41 -2.62 -12.53 -1.11
N ASP A 42 -3.94 -12.28 -1.03
CA ASP A 42 -4.56 -11.02 -1.47
C ASP A 42 -4.28 -9.85 -0.49
N TYR A 43 -4.05 -10.15 0.79
CA TYR A 43 -3.89 -9.14 1.84
C TYR A 43 -2.42 -8.75 2.11
N PHE A 44 -1.47 -9.67 1.87
CA PHE A 44 -0.05 -9.41 2.08
C PHE A 44 0.68 -9.09 0.78
N CYS A 45 1.14 -7.87 0.67
CA CYS A 45 1.93 -7.35 -0.47
C CYS A 45 3.17 -8.19 -0.81
N GLN A 46 3.69 -8.95 0.15
CA GLN A 46 4.87 -9.80 -0.01
C GLN A 46 4.74 -10.93 -1.04
N TYR A 47 3.53 -11.28 -1.45
CA TYR A 47 3.28 -12.36 -2.40
C TYR A 47 3.27 -11.91 -3.87
N ALA A 48 3.38 -10.60 -4.12
CA ALA A 48 3.44 -10.05 -5.46
C ALA A 48 4.69 -10.55 -6.20
N LYS A 49 4.50 -11.02 -7.44
CA LYS A 49 5.60 -11.54 -8.27
C LYS A 49 6.30 -10.40 -8.99
N GLN A 50 7.60 -10.26 -8.77
CA GLN A 50 8.40 -9.23 -9.42
C GLN A 50 8.46 -9.39 -10.94
N PHE A 51 8.38 -8.26 -11.65
CA PHE A 51 8.64 -8.14 -13.07
C PHE A 51 9.33 -6.80 -13.38
N SER A 52 9.97 -6.73 -14.54
CA SER A 52 10.68 -5.53 -14.96
C SER A 52 9.73 -4.51 -15.60
N SER A 53 10.01 -3.22 -15.42
CA SER A 53 9.33 -2.15 -16.16
C SER A 53 9.50 -2.29 -17.69
N SER A 54 10.53 -3.00 -18.17
CA SER A 54 10.70 -3.31 -19.60
C SER A 54 9.65 -4.28 -20.15
N GLU A 55 8.93 -4.99 -19.28
CA GLU A 55 7.81 -5.87 -19.66
C GLU A 55 6.47 -5.13 -19.79
N VAL A 56 6.47 -3.85 -19.42
CA VAL A 56 5.30 -2.95 -19.47
C VAL A 56 5.37 -2.10 -20.74
N ALA A 57 4.30 -2.08 -21.52
CA ALA A 57 4.26 -1.23 -22.71
C ALA A 57 4.23 0.26 -22.30
N GLY A 58 5.29 0.99 -22.66
CA GLY A 58 5.51 2.39 -22.22
C GLY A 58 6.12 2.51 -20.82
N GLY A 59 6.55 1.40 -20.23
CA GLY A 59 7.12 1.37 -18.89
C GLY A 59 8.41 2.19 -18.72
N ASP A 60 9.08 2.52 -19.84
CA ASP A 60 10.19 3.46 -19.86
C ASP A 60 9.77 4.94 -19.58
N LYS A 61 8.48 5.22 -19.57
CA LYS A 61 7.91 6.58 -19.35
C LYS A 61 6.97 6.67 -18.15
N MET A 62 6.85 5.63 -17.35
CA MET A 62 6.13 5.66 -16.09
C MET A 62 7.08 5.89 -14.91
N ILE A 63 6.55 6.39 -13.82
CA ILE A 63 7.23 6.46 -12.53
C ILE A 63 6.74 5.31 -11.66
N VAL A 64 7.63 4.39 -11.31
CA VAL A 64 7.30 3.33 -10.34
C VAL A 64 7.35 3.93 -8.95
N VAL A 65 6.25 3.81 -8.22
CA VAL A 65 6.17 4.11 -6.77
C VAL A 65 6.18 2.78 -6.01
N GLY A 66 7.13 2.63 -5.13
CA GLY A 66 7.21 1.43 -4.28
C GLY A 66 6.17 1.50 -3.15
N HIS A 67 5.08 0.74 -3.28
CA HIS A 67 4.00 0.64 -2.31
C HIS A 67 4.52 0.08 -0.99
N ARG A 68 4.49 0.87 0.08
CA ARG A 68 5.06 0.52 1.39
C ARG A 68 6.55 0.10 1.30
N GLY A 69 7.28 0.69 0.34
CA GLY A 69 8.66 0.34 0.00
C GLY A 69 8.77 -0.69 -1.14
N LEU A 70 9.39 -1.85 -0.87
CA LEU A 70 9.42 -3.01 -1.77
C LEU A 70 9.02 -4.27 -0.98
N PRO A 71 7.72 -4.45 -0.71
CA PRO A 71 7.23 -5.48 0.20
C PRO A 71 7.42 -6.90 -0.31
N SER A 72 7.69 -7.09 -1.59
CA SER A 72 8.11 -8.38 -2.17
C SER A 72 9.54 -8.80 -1.76
N GLN A 73 10.33 -7.92 -1.10
CA GLN A 73 11.71 -8.19 -0.67
C GLN A 73 11.93 -8.05 0.84
N ALA A 74 11.19 -7.17 1.52
CA ALA A 74 11.29 -6.96 2.96
C ALA A 74 9.90 -6.60 3.52
N PRO A 75 9.66 -6.73 4.84
CA PRO A 75 8.33 -6.45 5.40
C PRO A 75 7.85 -5.03 5.05
N GLU A 76 6.59 -4.91 4.61
CA GLU A 76 5.96 -3.65 4.24
C GLU A 76 6.07 -2.59 5.34
N ASN A 77 6.12 -1.31 4.96
CA ASN A 77 6.15 -0.18 5.90
C ASN A 77 7.30 -0.25 6.93
N THR A 78 8.42 -0.87 6.56
CA THR A 78 9.62 -0.97 7.42
C THR A 78 10.84 -0.34 6.76
N LEU A 79 11.79 0.13 7.57
CA LEU A 79 13.02 0.73 7.02
C LEU A 79 13.77 -0.20 6.05
N PRO A 80 13.87 -1.53 6.30
CA PRO A 80 14.41 -2.46 5.31
C PRO A 80 13.70 -2.45 3.96
N SER A 81 12.35 -2.33 3.92
CA SER A 81 11.58 -2.29 2.66
C SER A 81 11.99 -1.11 1.79
N TYR A 82 12.19 0.05 2.38
CA TYR A 82 12.63 1.25 1.65
C TYR A 82 14.09 1.16 1.20
N VAL A 83 14.93 0.50 1.99
CA VAL A 83 16.32 0.21 1.59
C VAL A 83 16.35 -0.73 0.39
N GLU A 84 15.51 -1.76 0.37
CA GLU A 84 15.38 -2.65 -0.79
C GLU A 84 14.84 -1.90 -2.02
N ALA A 85 13.83 -1.03 -1.86
CA ALA A 85 13.36 -0.16 -2.94
C ALA A 85 14.51 0.66 -3.56
N ALA A 86 15.34 1.30 -2.72
CA ALA A 86 16.50 2.07 -3.17
C ALA A 86 17.53 1.21 -3.92
N LYS A 87 17.87 0.02 -3.40
CA LYS A 87 18.81 -0.92 -4.04
C LYS A 87 18.35 -1.34 -5.43
N HIS A 88 17.04 -1.50 -5.63
CA HIS A 88 16.45 -1.84 -6.92
C HIS A 88 16.25 -0.64 -7.85
N GLY A 89 16.50 0.58 -7.35
CA GLY A 89 16.44 1.81 -8.15
C GLY A 89 15.06 2.44 -8.23
N ILE A 90 14.13 2.02 -7.38
CA ILE A 90 12.87 2.72 -7.14
C ILE A 90 13.20 4.04 -6.46
N LYS A 91 12.67 5.14 -7.00
CA LYS A 91 12.98 6.49 -6.52
C LYS A 91 11.88 7.08 -5.67
N PHE A 92 10.64 6.83 -6.03
CA PHE A 92 9.46 7.26 -5.29
C PHE A 92 8.97 6.09 -4.44
N VAL A 93 8.71 6.32 -3.18
CA VAL A 93 8.25 5.29 -2.25
C VAL A 93 7.08 5.83 -1.43
N GLU A 94 6.08 5.00 -1.33
CA GLU A 94 4.88 5.32 -0.58
C GLU A 94 4.97 4.70 0.82
N ASN A 95 4.32 5.33 1.78
CA ASN A 95 4.11 4.83 3.14
C ASN A 95 2.78 5.31 3.69
N ASP A 96 2.30 4.60 4.71
CA ASP A 96 1.13 4.94 5.49
C ASP A 96 1.55 5.49 6.85
N ILE A 97 0.96 6.62 7.30
CA ILE A 97 1.25 7.18 8.62
C ILE A 97 -0.02 7.45 9.42
N MET A 98 0.08 7.23 10.72
CA MET A 98 -0.95 7.57 11.70
C MET A 98 -0.31 7.95 13.05
N PRO A 99 -0.99 8.75 13.90
CA PRO A 99 -0.47 9.11 15.21
C PRO A 99 -0.73 8.02 16.24
N THR A 100 0.21 7.84 17.17
CA THR A 100 0.01 7.08 18.39
C THR A 100 -0.74 7.93 19.43
N LYS A 101 -1.16 7.31 20.55
CA LYS A 101 -1.80 7.99 21.69
C LYS A 101 -0.99 9.17 22.24
N ASP A 102 0.33 9.08 22.24
CA ASP A 102 1.24 10.15 22.68
C ASP A 102 1.66 11.10 21.53
N GLY A 103 0.96 11.04 20.38
CA GLY A 103 1.07 11.99 19.28
C GLY A 103 2.26 11.74 18.36
N VAL A 104 2.97 10.62 18.48
CA VAL A 104 4.09 10.30 17.61
C VAL A 104 3.58 9.65 16.31
N TRP A 105 3.92 10.21 15.15
CA TRP A 105 3.62 9.60 13.87
C TRP A 105 4.43 8.35 13.62
N VAL A 106 3.74 7.22 13.39
CA VAL A 106 4.33 5.91 13.08
C VAL A 106 3.95 5.47 11.67
N VAL A 107 4.73 4.53 11.12
CA VAL A 107 4.51 4.01 9.77
C VAL A 107 3.81 2.65 9.86
N SER A 108 2.51 2.63 9.58
CA SER A 108 1.67 1.42 9.57
C SER A 108 0.50 1.60 8.63
N HIS A 109 0.13 0.54 7.88
CA HIS A 109 -1.06 0.57 7.05
C HIS A 109 -2.34 0.38 7.85
N ASP A 110 -2.33 -0.63 8.74
CA ASP A 110 -3.49 -0.93 9.57
C ASP A 110 -3.44 -0.08 10.84
N ASP A 111 -4.59 0.34 11.30
CA ASP A 111 -4.81 0.97 12.60
C ASP A 111 -4.54 0.01 13.76
N ASN A 112 -4.68 -1.31 13.53
CA ASN A 112 -4.46 -2.38 14.50
C ASN A 112 -3.18 -3.18 14.17
N LEU A 113 -2.41 -3.54 15.21
CA LEU A 113 -1.13 -4.25 15.07
C LEU A 113 -1.27 -5.74 14.73
N VAL A 114 -2.49 -6.33 14.77
CA VAL A 114 -2.67 -7.80 14.77
C VAL A 114 -2.10 -8.47 13.53
N ARG A 115 -2.24 -7.89 12.34
CA ARG A 115 -1.78 -8.51 11.10
C ARG A 115 -0.26 -8.65 11.04
N MET A 116 0.45 -7.64 11.49
CA MET A 116 1.91 -7.59 11.34
C MET A 116 2.66 -8.09 12.56
N THR A 117 2.03 -8.10 13.75
CA THR A 117 2.71 -8.49 15.01
C THR A 117 2.04 -9.67 15.74
N GLY A 118 0.77 -9.95 15.42
CA GLY A 118 -0.06 -10.90 16.17
C GLY A 118 -0.67 -10.32 17.45
N TYR A 119 -0.39 -9.07 17.80
CA TYR A 119 -0.96 -8.39 18.95
C TYR A 119 -2.19 -7.59 18.56
N ASP A 120 -3.31 -7.81 19.24
CA ASP A 120 -4.58 -7.10 19.01
C ASP A 120 -4.61 -5.80 19.85
N GLY A 121 -4.23 -4.69 19.22
CA GLY A 121 -4.19 -3.37 19.85
C GLY A 121 -4.18 -2.26 18.80
N GLU A 122 -5.05 -1.25 19.05
CA GLU A 122 -5.18 -0.07 18.19
C GLU A 122 -4.02 0.89 18.44
N ILE A 123 -3.39 1.37 17.38
CA ILE A 123 -2.22 2.27 17.45
C ILE A 123 -2.57 3.58 18.14
N GLU A 124 -3.76 4.14 17.89
CA GLU A 124 -4.21 5.40 18.50
C GLU A 124 -4.42 5.30 20.02
N ASP A 125 -4.66 4.09 20.54
CA ASP A 125 -4.81 3.83 21.98
C ASP A 125 -3.49 3.50 22.68
N MET A 126 -2.39 3.37 21.94
CA MET A 126 -1.07 2.95 22.42
C MET A 126 -0.04 4.08 22.30
N THR A 127 0.83 4.20 23.30
CA THR A 127 2.03 5.04 23.18
C THR A 127 3.05 4.42 22.20
N LEU A 128 3.95 5.22 21.64
CA LEU A 128 5.05 4.70 20.79
C LEU A 128 5.79 3.54 21.46
N LYS A 129 6.07 3.64 22.75
CA LYS A 129 6.76 2.60 23.51
C LYS A 129 5.98 1.29 23.53
N GLU A 130 4.65 1.36 23.67
CA GLU A 130 3.77 0.19 23.65
C GLU A 130 3.72 -0.41 22.24
N VAL A 131 3.51 0.39 21.19
CA VAL A 131 3.55 -0.05 19.79
C VAL A 131 4.87 -0.79 19.50
N GLN A 132 6.00 -0.20 19.84
CA GLN A 132 7.32 -0.79 19.59
C GLN A 132 7.70 -1.95 20.54
N SER A 133 6.90 -2.24 21.56
CA SER A 133 7.09 -3.44 22.39
C SER A 133 6.61 -4.72 21.69
N HIS A 134 5.93 -4.62 20.55
CA HIS A 134 5.40 -5.71 19.73
C HIS A 134 6.18 -5.84 18.42
N PRO A 135 7.22 -6.70 18.35
CA PRO A 135 7.99 -6.90 17.13
C PRO A 135 7.14 -7.46 15.98
N LEU A 136 7.47 -7.07 14.76
CA LEU A 136 6.85 -7.58 13.55
C LEU A 136 7.19 -9.07 13.37
N THR A 137 6.20 -9.86 13.02
CA THR A 137 6.30 -11.31 12.81
C THR A 137 5.99 -11.74 11.38
N GLU A 138 5.44 -10.83 10.57
CA GLU A 138 5.00 -11.07 9.20
C GLU A 138 5.77 -10.19 8.19
N GLY A 139 5.74 -10.59 6.93
CA GLY A 139 6.36 -9.87 5.82
C GLY A 139 7.46 -10.68 5.13
N ALA A 140 7.84 -10.23 3.91
CA ALA A 140 8.88 -10.90 3.13
C ALA A 140 10.20 -10.92 3.91
N ASN A 141 10.83 -12.09 3.93
CA ASN A 141 12.15 -12.29 4.57
C ASN A 141 12.23 -11.85 6.06
N ILE A 142 11.09 -11.79 6.78
CA ILE A 142 11.04 -11.31 8.18
C ILE A 142 12.09 -11.98 9.09
N LYS A 143 12.43 -13.24 8.85
CA LYS A 143 13.46 -13.97 9.62
C LYS A 143 14.86 -13.35 9.53
N GLN A 144 15.13 -12.51 8.53
CA GLN A 144 16.40 -11.79 8.38
C GLN A 144 16.44 -10.50 9.21
N TYR A 145 15.31 -10.10 9.77
CA TYR A 145 15.13 -8.85 10.51
C TYR A 145 14.63 -9.11 11.95
N PRO A 146 15.43 -9.79 12.80
CA PRO A 146 15.02 -10.06 14.17
C PRO A 146 14.78 -8.76 14.95
N ASN A 147 13.71 -8.73 15.74
CA ASN A 147 13.29 -7.58 16.55
C ASN A 147 12.92 -6.31 15.74
N LEU A 148 12.52 -6.46 14.48
CA LEU A 148 11.99 -5.36 13.68
C LEU A 148 10.69 -4.86 14.31
N VAL A 149 10.57 -3.55 14.48
CA VAL A 149 9.39 -2.90 15.06
C VAL A 149 8.84 -1.85 14.11
N THR A 150 7.61 -1.42 14.34
CA THR A 150 6.98 -0.30 13.62
C THR A 150 7.86 0.94 13.71
N PRO A 151 8.34 1.50 12.58
CA PRO A 151 9.20 2.68 12.60
C PRO A 151 8.38 3.96 12.85
N THR A 152 9.07 4.99 13.35
CA THR A 152 8.49 6.33 13.36
C THR A 152 8.57 6.96 11.97
N TYR A 153 7.68 7.92 11.70
CA TYR A 153 7.73 8.72 10.49
C TYR A 153 9.07 9.47 10.37
N GLU A 154 9.61 9.97 11.49
CA GLU A 154 10.90 10.65 11.49
C GLU A 154 12.07 9.70 11.11
N ASP A 155 12.08 8.45 11.57
CA ASP A 155 13.12 7.47 11.19
C ASP A 155 12.98 7.04 9.72
N TRP A 156 11.76 7.01 9.21
CA TRP A 156 11.52 6.81 7.79
C TRP A 156 12.11 7.96 6.97
N LEU A 157 11.84 9.22 7.32
CA LEU A 157 12.41 10.39 6.61
C LEU A 157 13.93 10.40 6.63
N LYS A 158 14.56 10.06 7.76
CA LYS A 158 16.03 9.89 7.85
C LYS A 158 16.53 8.84 6.85
N THR A 159 15.80 7.74 6.71
CA THR A 159 16.12 6.67 5.77
C THR A 159 15.97 7.16 4.33
N LEU A 160 14.90 7.86 4.00
CA LEU A 160 14.69 8.41 2.66
C LEU A 160 15.78 9.41 2.29
N LYS A 161 16.14 10.31 3.20
CA LYS A 161 17.23 11.26 2.98
C LYS A 161 18.55 10.55 2.69
N LYS A 162 18.88 9.53 3.48
CA LYS A 162 20.12 8.74 3.32
C LYS A 162 20.21 8.05 1.97
N TYR A 163 19.09 7.51 1.46
CA TYR A 163 19.04 6.76 0.21
C TYR A 163 18.54 7.60 -0.97
N ASN A 164 18.32 8.90 -0.76
CA ASN A 164 17.85 9.83 -1.79
C ASN A 164 16.54 9.38 -2.44
N LEU A 165 15.57 8.96 -1.61
CA LEU A 165 14.22 8.55 -2.01
C LEU A 165 13.24 9.72 -1.90
N TYR A 166 12.16 9.69 -2.68
CA TYR A 166 11.13 10.71 -2.72
C TYR A 166 9.86 10.19 -2.06
N PRO A 167 9.35 10.88 -1.04
CA PRO A 167 8.22 10.42 -0.25
C PRO A 167 6.87 10.62 -0.94
N VAL A 168 6.03 9.59 -0.93
CA VAL A 168 4.59 9.63 -1.13
C VAL A 168 3.96 9.18 0.19
N ILE A 169 3.20 10.05 0.84
CA ILE A 169 2.81 9.86 2.25
C ILE A 169 1.29 9.79 2.34
N GLU A 170 0.78 8.60 2.65
CA GLU A 170 -0.64 8.42 2.97
C GLU A 170 -0.90 8.77 4.43
N ILE A 171 -1.81 9.71 4.64
CA ILE A 171 -2.32 10.04 5.97
C ILE A 171 -3.56 9.20 6.23
N LYS A 172 -3.49 8.31 7.24
CA LYS A 172 -4.51 7.31 7.59
C LYS A 172 -5.47 7.75 8.70
N THR A 173 -5.40 8.98 9.14
CA THR A 173 -6.29 9.52 10.18
C THR A 173 -7.06 10.72 9.67
N ASP A 174 -8.32 10.84 10.06
CA ASP A 174 -9.20 12.00 9.86
C ASP A 174 -9.32 12.87 11.13
N SER A 175 -8.58 12.53 12.19
CA SER A 175 -8.65 13.25 13.47
C SER A 175 -8.24 14.72 13.34
N GLU A 176 -9.15 15.64 13.64
CA GLU A 176 -8.89 17.09 13.71
C GLU A 176 -7.79 17.44 14.72
N ASP A 177 -7.60 16.62 15.75
CA ASP A 177 -6.61 16.81 16.80
C ASP A 177 -5.20 16.35 16.38
N ALA A 178 -5.04 15.67 15.22
CA ALA A 178 -3.76 15.22 14.74
C ALA A 178 -2.83 16.39 14.34
N ASN A 179 -1.55 16.30 14.70
CA ASN A 179 -0.60 17.36 14.41
C ASN A 179 -0.07 17.32 12.97
N TYR A 180 -0.92 17.62 11.99
CA TYR A 180 -0.53 17.64 10.56
C TYR A 180 0.59 18.64 10.23
N ARG A 181 0.78 19.70 11.06
CA ARG A 181 1.92 20.61 10.89
C ARG A 181 3.25 19.93 11.09
N GLU A 182 3.34 19.01 12.06
CA GLU A 182 4.55 18.25 12.31
C GLU A 182 4.95 17.40 11.10
N VAL A 183 4.00 16.80 10.38
CA VAL A 183 4.28 16.04 9.15
C VAL A 183 5.01 16.92 8.14
N ILE A 184 4.52 18.13 7.91
CA ILE A 184 5.13 19.09 6.97
C ILE A 184 6.46 19.67 7.51
N ASP A 185 6.54 19.97 8.79
CA ASP A 185 7.74 20.53 9.41
C ASP A 185 8.89 19.51 9.41
N LEU A 186 8.61 18.24 9.62
CA LEU A 186 9.59 17.15 9.51
C LEU A 186 10.10 17.00 8.07
N LEU A 187 9.23 17.11 7.05
CA LEU A 187 9.66 17.13 5.64
C LEU A 187 10.64 18.28 5.37
N LYS A 188 10.34 19.47 5.88
CA LYS A 188 11.24 20.65 5.75
C LYS A 188 12.54 20.43 6.51
N LYS A 189 12.48 19.90 7.73
CA LYS A 189 13.65 19.60 8.58
C LYS A 189 14.65 18.65 7.90
N TYR A 190 14.15 17.67 7.14
CA TYR A 190 14.98 16.69 6.45
C TYR A 190 15.27 17.03 4.98
N ASP A 191 14.93 18.24 4.50
CA ASP A 191 15.06 18.69 3.09
C ASP A 191 14.39 17.69 2.11
N LEU A 192 13.21 17.22 2.43
CA LEU A 192 12.40 16.30 1.62
C LEU A 192 11.09 16.94 1.15
N TYR A 193 10.81 18.17 1.55
CA TYR A 193 9.54 18.86 1.27
C TYR A 193 9.27 18.99 -0.24
N ASP A 194 10.26 19.44 -1.02
CA ASP A 194 10.08 19.66 -2.46
C ASP A 194 9.90 18.36 -3.25
N GLN A 195 10.32 17.21 -2.66
CA GLN A 195 10.18 15.88 -3.24
C GLN A 195 8.88 15.17 -2.82
N ALA A 196 8.22 15.67 -1.77
CA ALA A 196 7.10 15.00 -1.14
C ALA A 196 5.78 15.15 -1.92
N THR A 197 4.95 14.14 -1.83
CA THR A 197 3.53 14.17 -2.18
C THR A 197 2.72 13.62 -1.00
N ILE A 198 1.71 14.37 -0.56
CA ILE A 198 0.75 13.91 0.45
C ILE A 198 -0.44 13.28 -0.27
N ILE A 199 -0.89 12.13 0.22
CA ILE A 199 -2.09 11.46 -0.24
C ILE A 199 -2.99 11.09 0.94
N SER A 200 -4.28 11.00 0.74
CA SER A 200 -5.26 10.50 1.72
C SER A 200 -6.56 10.15 1.03
N PHE A 201 -7.28 9.16 1.59
CA PHE A 201 -8.69 8.89 1.28
C PHE A 201 -9.64 9.88 1.98
N GLU A 202 -9.16 10.59 3.00
CA GLU A 202 -9.94 11.49 3.80
C GLU A 202 -9.76 12.94 3.32
N GLU A 203 -10.89 13.64 3.06
CA GLU A 203 -10.86 15.03 2.62
C GLU A 203 -10.27 15.96 3.68
N GLU A 204 -10.58 15.70 4.95
CA GLU A 204 -10.27 16.56 6.08
C GLU A 204 -8.76 16.81 6.26
N PRO A 205 -7.87 15.80 6.38
CA PRO A 205 -6.43 16.06 6.47
C PRO A 205 -5.89 16.82 5.27
N MET A 206 -6.42 16.56 4.06
CA MET A 206 -6.03 17.26 2.84
C MET A 206 -6.41 18.74 2.89
N GLU A 207 -7.62 19.06 3.33
CA GLU A 207 -8.10 20.44 3.50
C GLU A 207 -7.36 21.17 4.62
N ILE A 208 -7.14 20.51 5.77
CA ILE A 208 -6.40 21.08 6.91
C ILE A 208 -4.98 21.43 6.47
N ILE A 209 -4.24 20.49 5.85
CA ILE A 209 -2.88 20.76 5.36
C ILE A 209 -2.91 21.90 4.35
N ARG A 210 -3.81 21.87 3.37
CA ARG A 210 -3.94 22.93 2.35
C ARG A 210 -4.30 24.27 2.95
N SER A 211 -4.96 24.33 4.11
CA SER A 211 -5.29 25.58 4.79
C SER A 211 -4.05 26.36 5.21
N PHE A 212 -3.00 25.69 5.66
CA PHE A 212 -1.75 26.30 6.14
C PHE A 212 -0.53 26.12 5.21
N ASP A 213 -0.57 25.17 4.28
CA ASP A 213 0.50 24.98 3.27
C ASP A 213 -0.10 24.94 1.87
N LYS A 214 0.16 26.01 1.09
CA LYS A 214 -0.43 26.20 -0.25
C LYS A 214 0.36 25.52 -1.36
N THR A 215 1.54 25.00 -1.06
CA THR A 215 2.54 24.59 -2.08
C THR A 215 2.93 23.12 -2.00
N VAL A 216 2.71 22.42 -0.88
CA VAL A 216 2.97 20.98 -0.83
C VAL A 216 2.19 20.26 -1.92
N LYS A 217 2.85 19.33 -2.63
CA LYS A 217 2.18 18.52 -3.66
C LYS A 217 1.27 17.51 -3.00
N MET A 218 0.11 17.31 -3.61
CA MET A 218 -0.89 16.36 -3.14
C MET A 218 -1.40 15.50 -4.29
N GLN A 219 -1.94 14.33 -3.98
CA GLN A 219 -2.80 13.55 -4.87
C GLN A 219 -4.01 13.06 -4.05
N TRP A 220 -5.20 13.28 -4.58
CA TRP A 220 -6.42 12.76 -3.98
C TRP A 220 -6.48 11.26 -4.18
N LEU A 221 -6.46 10.51 -3.07
CA LEU A 221 -6.52 9.06 -3.07
C LEU A 221 -7.99 8.63 -3.05
N SER A 222 -8.43 7.86 -4.04
CA SER A 222 -9.84 7.46 -4.16
C SER A 222 -10.02 6.13 -4.86
N ASP A 223 -11.08 5.41 -4.46
CA ASP A 223 -11.56 4.21 -5.14
C ASP A 223 -12.27 4.54 -6.47
N TYR A 224 -12.61 5.81 -6.71
CA TYR A 224 -13.48 6.23 -7.82
C TYR A 224 -12.79 7.22 -8.77
N MET A 225 -12.86 6.91 -10.08
CA MET A 225 -12.43 7.80 -11.16
C MET A 225 -13.65 8.53 -11.74
N ASP A 226 -14.11 9.55 -11.06
CA ASP A 226 -15.32 10.29 -11.40
C ASP A 226 -15.10 11.82 -11.46
N GLN A 227 -16.18 12.57 -11.65
CA GLN A 227 -16.11 14.02 -11.72
C GLN A 227 -15.83 14.64 -10.35
N ASP A 228 -16.33 14.06 -9.28
CA ASP A 228 -16.18 14.59 -7.92
C ASP A 228 -14.71 14.52 -7.50
N ALA A 229 -14.00 13.42 -7.83
CA ALA A 229 -12.56 13.29 -7.61
C ALA A 229 -11.76 14.38 -8.37
N ILE A 230 -12.11 14.64 -9.64
CA ILE A 230 -11.48 15.69 -10.44
C ILE A 230 -11.71 17.07 -9.81
N ASP A 231 -12.95 17.35 -9.42
CA ASP A 231 -13.34 18.65 -8.87
C ASP A 231 -12.67 18.88 -7.49
N PHE A 232 -12.58 17.85 -6.66
CA PHE A 232 -11.89 17.93 -5.36
C PHE A 232 -10.39 18.21 -5.54
N ALA A 233 -9.70 17.47 -6.41
CA ALA A 233 -8.29 17.73 -6.71
C ALA A 233 -8.05 19.17 -7.20
N LYS A 234 -8.92 19.67 -8.06
CA LYS A 234 -8.86 21.06 -8.55
C LYS A 234 -9.14 22.09 -7.46
N LYS A 235 -10.10 21.82 -6.57
CA LYS A 235 -10.41 22.67 -5.41
C LYS A 235 -9.19 22.82 -4.49
N LEU A 236 -8.49 21.72 -4.22
CA LEU A 236 -7.27 21.74 -3.39
C LEU A 236 -6.14 22.52 -4.06
N GLY A 237 -6.01 22.47 -5.39
CA GLY A 237 -4.89 23.07 -6.12
C GLY A 237 -3.54 22.40 -5.80
N ASN A 238 -2.61 22.41 -6.75
CA ASN A 238 -1.36 21.63 -6.69
C ASN A 238 -1.62 20.19 -6.22
N CYS A 239 -2.71 19.60 -6.74
CA CYS A 239 -3.19 18.28 -6.39
C CYS A 239 -3.47 17.50 -7.67
N GLY A 240 -2.98 16.27 -7.74
CA GLY A 240 -3.31 15.28 -8.75
C GLY A 240 -4.33 14.27 -8.22
N LEU A 241 -4.41 13.12 -8.88
CA LEU A 241 -5.26 12.00 -8.53
C LEU A 241 -4.43 10.75 -8.32
N ASP A 242 -4.81 9.92 -7.34
CA ASP A 242 -4.26 8.60 -7.09
C ASP A 242 -5.42 7.61 -6.93
N ILE A 243 -5.72 6.85 -7.98
CA ILE A 243 -7.00 6.16 -8.15
C ILE A 243 -6.80 4.66 -8.28
N ASP A 244 -7.72 3.87 -7.67
CA ASP A 244 -7.79 2.41 -7.87
C ASP A 244 -7.80 2.06 -9.36
N TYR A 245 -6.88 1.18 -9.77
CA TYR A 245 -6.73 0.80 -11.18
C TYR A 245 -7.99 0.16 -11.75
N ASN A 246 -8.76 -0.57 -10.94
CA ASN A 246 -10.01 -1.20 -11.42
C ASN A 246 -11.02 -0.15 -11.86
N ASP A 247 -11.06 0.98 -11.18
CA ASP A 247 -12.01 2.03 -11.52
C ASP A 247 -11.52 2.89 -12.69
N ILE A 248 -10.22 3.15 -12.78
CA ILE A 248 -9.61 3.75 -14.00
C ILE A 248 -9.92 2.91 -15.24
N MET A 249 -9.84 1.58 -15.16
CA MET A 249 -10.14 0.70 -16.29
C MET A 249 -11.63 0.70 -16.66
N LYS A 250 -12.53 0.93 -15.71
CA LYS A 250 -13.98 1.06 -15.95
C LYS A 250 -14.33 2.43 -16.53
N HIS A 251 -13.58 3.47 -16.18
CA HIS A 251 -13.84 4.87 -16.54
C HIS A 251 -12.70 5.54 -17.35
N PRO A 252 -12.24 4.92 -18.47
CA PRO A 252 -11.06 5.39 -19.21
C PRO A 252 -11.22 6.80 -19.79
N ASP A 253 -12.45 7.23 -20.06
CA ASP A 253 -12.69 8.58 -20.57
C ASP A 253 -12.56 9.65 -19.49
N MET A 254 -12.88 9.32 -18.23
CA MET A 254 -12.66 10.20 -17.09
C MET A 254 -11.16 10.33 -16.79
N ALA A 255 -10.40 9.22 -16.86
CA ALA A 255 -8.95 9.25 -16.71
C ALA A 255 -8.29 10.16 -17.77
N LYS A 256 -8.66 10.00 -19.04
CA LYS A 256 -8.18 10.89 -20.13
C LYS A 256 -8.59 12.35 -19.92
N LYS A 257 -9.82 12.60 -19.43
CA LYS A 257 -10.29 13.93 -19.10
C LYS A 257 -9.44 14.57 -18.03
N ALA A 258 -9.17 13.89 -16.92
CA ALA A 258 -8.31 14.37 -15.84
C ALA A 258 -6.92 14.78 -16.36
N VAL A 259 -6.29 13.91 -17.18
CA VAL A 259 -5.00 14.18 -17.80
C VAL A 259 -5.07 15.37 -18.76
N ALA A 260 -6.13 15.47 -19.58
CA ALA A 260 -6.34 16.60 -20.50
C ALA A 260 -6.56 17.92 -19.76
N GLU A 261 -7.10 17.89 -18.56
CA GLU A 261 -7.26 19.05 -17.66
C GLU A 261 -5.99 19.38 -16.87
N GLY A 262 -4.89 18.63 -17.12
CA GLY A 262 -3.56 18.89 -16.53
C GLY A 262 -3.32 18.24 -15.17
N LEU A 263 -4.20 17.36 -14.70
CA LEU A 263 -3.98 16.63 -13.47
C LEU A 263 -2.94 15.52 -13.66
N VAL A 264 -2.03 15.40 -12.71
CA VAL A 264 -1.16 14.23 -12.61
C VAL A 264 -1.99 13.05 -12.14
N LEU A 265 -1.90 11.93 -12.85
CA LEU A 265 -2.64 10.71 -12.51
C LEU A 265 -1.67 9.63 -12.04
N ASN A 266 -1.90 9.12 -10.84
CA ASN A 266 -1.31 7.94 -10.25
C ASN A 266 -2.38 6.83 -10.16
N THR A 267 -1.95 5.58 -10.03
CA THR A 267 -2.86 4.45 -9.80
C THR A 267 -2.23 3.37 -8.92
N TRP A 268 -3.06 2.70 -8.13
CA TRP A 268 -2.68 1.69 -7.12
C TRP A 268 -3.70 0.53 -7.05
N THR A 269 -3.36 -0.63 -6.52
CA THR A 269 -2.00 -1.17 -6.45
C THR A 269 -1.82 -2.09 -7.64
N VAL A 270 -0.86 -1.81 -8.51
CA VAL A 270 -0.72 -2.47 -9.81
C VAL A 270 0.44 -3.46 -9.76
N ASP A 271 0.11 -4.75 -9.68
CA ASP A 271 1.07 -5.87 -9.64
C ASP A 271 0.99 -6.79 -10.86
N ASP A 272 0.34 -6.31 -11.93
CA ASP A 272 0.20 -6.99 -13.21
C ASP A 272 0.70 -6.11 -14.36
N LYS A 273 1.50 -6.69 -15.26
CA LYS A 273 2.15 -5.94 -16.35
C LYS A 273 1.18 -5.46 -17.44
N ASP A 274 0.09 -6.21 -17.66
CA ASP A 274 -0.91 -5.84 -18.67
C ASP A 274 -1.77 -4.69 -18.15
N ILE A 275 -2.10 -4.70 -16.86
CA ILE A 275 -2.76 -3.60 -16.15
C ILE A 275 -1.86 -2.37 -16.14
N ALA A 276 -0.57 -2.51 -15.79
CA ALA A 276 0.39 -1.41 -15.84
C ALA A 276 0.49 -0.79 -17.24
N SER A 277 0.50 -1.63 -18.29
CA SER A 277 0.53 -1.17 -19.68
C SER A 277 -0.73 -0.38 -20.06
N GLN A 278 -1.90 -0.79 -19.58
CA GLN A 278 -3.15 -0.06 -19.80
C GLN A 278 -3.16 1.25 -19.03
N ALA A 279 -2.70 1.28 -17.78
CA ALA A 279 -2.60 2.49 -16.95
C ALA A 279 -1.72 3.55 -17.65
N VAL A 280 -0.54 3.16 -18.13
CA VAL A 280 0.35 4.05 -18.89
C VAL A 280 -0.33 4.58 -20.16
N LYS A 281 -1.04 3.73 -20.90
CA LYS A 281 -1.79 4.13 -22.09
C LYS A 281 -2.92 5.13 -21.80
N LEU A 282 -3.51 5.07 -20.62
CA LEU A 282 -4.54 6.00 -20.15
C LEU A 282 -3.97 7.32 -19.62
N GLY A 283 -2.65 7.42 -19.50
CA GLY A 283 -1.94 8.64 -19.11
C GLY A 283 -1.50 8.66 -17.63
N CYS A 284 -1.57 7.52 -16.92
CA CYS A 284 -1.00 7.45 -15.59
C CYS A 284 0.51 7.73 -15.65
N THR A 285 0.93 8.77 -14.93
CA THR A 285 2.34 9.15 -14.82
C THR A 285 3.02 8.30 -13.75
N PHE A 286 2.33 8.03 -12.65
CA PHE A 286 2.79 7.20 -11.55
C PHE A 286 2.03 5.87 -11.53
N VAL A 287 2.73 4.81 -11.13
CA VAL A 287 2.17 3.47 -10.94
C VAL A 287 2.70 2.92 -9.62
N THR A 288 1.83 2.86 -8.63
CA THR A 288 2.14 2.34 -7.30
C THR A 288 2.04 0.81 -7.31
N SER A 289 3.13 0.13 -6.91
CA SER A 289 3.27 -1.32 -7.05
C SER A 289 4.09 -1.95 -5.93
N ASN A 290 3.74 -3.21 -5.60
CA ASN A 290 4.50 -4.06 -4.68
C ASN A 290 5.73 -4.73 -5.33
N CYS A 291 5.83 -4.75 -6.66
CA CYS A 291 6.72 -5.68 -7.33
C CYS A 291 7.33 -5.22 -8.66
N ILE A 292 6.98 -4.05 -9.19
CA ILE A 292 7.60 -3.55 -10.43
C ILE A 292 9.02 -3.07 -10.15
N LEU A 293 9.98 -3.63 -10.90
CA LEU A 293 11.39 -3.24 -10.79
C LEU A 293 11.78 -2.35 -11.98
N PRO A 294 12.26 -1.12 -11.73
CA PRO A 294 12.73 -0.22 -12.78
C PRO A 294 13.93 -0.80 -13.54
N ASP A 295 13.84 -0.88 -14.86
CA ASP A 295 14.98 -1.17 -15.73
C ASP A 295 15.88 0.06 -15.98
N ALA A 296 16.91 -0.08 -16.82
CA ALA A 296 17.84 1.02 -17.09
C ALA A 296 17.18 2.22 -17.79
N ALA A 297 16.21 1.98 -18.68
CA ALA A 297 15.49 3.04 -19.41
C ALA A 297 14.54 3.79 -18.46
N ASN A 298 13.80 3.06 -17.66
CA ASN A 298 12.91 3.63 -16.63
C ASN A 298 13.69 4.43 -15.59
N LYS A 299 14.81 3.92 -15.06
CA LYS A 299 15.68 4.65 -14.11
C LYS A 299 16.17 5.98 -14.69
N LYS A 300 16.54 6.00 -15.97
CA LYS A 300 16.96 7.23 -16.67
C LYS A 300 15.81 8.22 -16.80
N TYR A 301 14.62 7.75 -17.17
CA TYR A 301 13.43 8.60 -17.25
C TYR A 301 13.06 9.17 -15.88
N THR A 302 12.98 8.30 -14.86
CA THR A 302 12.65 8.68 -13.48
C THR A 302 13.65 9.71 -12.94
N ALA A 303 14.94 9.56 -13.18
CA ALA A 303 15.94 10.54 -12.75
C ALA A 303 15.74 11.92 -13.39
N LYS A 304 15.37 11.96 -14.69
CA LYS A 304 15.04 13.22 -15.38
C LYS A 304 13.76 13.84 -14.85
N PHE A 305 12.73 13.02 -14.65
CA PHE A 305 11.45 13.46 -14.08
C PHE A 305 11.65 14.02 -12.67
N ALA A 306 12.33 13.28 -11.80
CA ALA A 306 12.62 13.67 -10.42
C ALA A 306 13.34 15.02 -10.33
N ALA A 307 14.30 15.28 -11.21
CA ALA A 307 14.99 16.57 -11.29
C ALA A 307 14.09 17.75 -11.71
N ALA A 308 13.00 17.48 -12.43
CA ALA A 308 11.99 18.47 -12.79
C ALA A 308 10.90 18.62 -11.72
N TYR A 309 10.64 17.55 -10.99
CA TYR A 309 9.59 17.46 -9.97
C TYR A 309 9.83 18.37 -8.75
N ILE A 310 11.10 18.64 -8.44
CA ILE A 310 11.52 19.50 -7.31
C ILE A 310 11.64 21.00 -7.69
N LYS A 311 11.31 21.36 -8.92
CA LYS A 311 11.31 22.77 -9.40
C LYS A 311 9.94 23.40 -9.28
#